data_637a621e5291a6dd04c85cc134891341
#
_entry.id   637a621e5291a6dd04c85cc134891341
#
_cell.length_a   1.000
_cell.length_b   1.000
_cell.length_c   1.000
_cell.angle_alpha   90.00
_cell.angle_beta   90.00
_cell.angle_gamma   90.00
#
_symmetry.space_group_name_H-M   'P 1'
#
loop_
_entity.id
_entity.type
_entity.pdbx_description
1 polymer ?
#
loop_
_entity_poly.entity_id
_entity_poly.type
_entity_poly.pdbx_seq_one_letter_code
_entity_poly.pdbx_strand_id
1 'polypeptide(L)'
;QEQLSPRLKVLFELFPKMDKELKRKGVTRQLLWEEYIIKHPDGLKISQFNHYYSQWKAQVNPTMRMEHKAGDKMFVDFAGEKLNIVDQQTGEVKQVEVFVAILGASQLTYVEAVMSQQKEDFIGACEAALHFFGGVPAAIVPDNLKSAVLKSSKYEPTLNETFVDFADHYSTTILPARAYRPRDKALVESAVRISYSRIYTKLRDRIIFTLEDLNTAIKSALEDHNNRLLKGRNYSRRTQFEEVERHTLQPLPLLPYELKKQLYATVMKNGHICLGADKHYYSVPYKFIGKKVKIMYSRKTVEIFYQYQCIASHKRIQSPYNYTTDKEHLASTHKFVAEWTPERFLNWAEGIHKDVKVYIFHILDKKQHPEQSYKSCVGILSLAKK
;
A
#
# COMPACT_ATOMS: atom_id res chain seq x y z
N GLN A 1 -4.31 -20.48 54.56
CA GLN A 1 -4.71 -19.05 54.59
C GLN A 1 -3.66 -18.31 55.40
N GLU A 2 -2.66 -17.72 54.75
CA GLU A 2 -1.70 -16.83 55.40
C GLU A 2 -2.48 -15.64 55.96
N GLN A 3 -2.43 -15.43 57.26
CA GLN A 3 -3.02 -14.28 57.93
C GLN A 3 -2.32 -13.02 57.44
N LEU A 4 -2.94 -12.29 56.53
CA LEU A 4 -2.48 -10.98 56.09
C LEU A 4 -2.28 -10.05 57.31
N SER A 5 -1.11 -9.42 57.42
CA SER A 5 -0.85 -8.45 58.46
C SER A 5 -1.93 -7.34 58.48
N PRO A 6 -2.28 -6.75 59.63
CA PRO A 6 -3.27 -5.68 59.69
C PRO A 6 -3.03 -4.54 58.69
N ARG A 7 -1.76 -4.17 58.52
CA ARG A 7 -1.32 -3.12 57.53
C ARG A 7 -1.64 -3.50 56.07
N LEU A 8 -1.52 -4.78 55.74
CA LEU A 8 -1.86 -5.26 54.40
C LEU A 8 -3.38 -5.29 54.17
N LYS A 9 -4.17 -5.68 55.15
CA LYS A 9 -5.65 -5.66 55.04
C LYS A 9 -6.16 -4.27 54.67
N VAL A 10 -5.72 -3.25 55.42
CA VAL A 10 -6.09 -1.85 55.15
C VAL A 10 -5.70 -1.43 53.75
N LEU A 11 -4.50 -1.79 53.31
CA LEU A 11 -4.02 -1.43 51.97
C LEU A 11 -4.86 -2.10 50.88
N PHE A 12 -5.19 -3.38 51.01
CA PHE A 12 -6.03 -4.10 50.04
C PHE A 12 -7.46 -3.54 49.97
N GLU A 13 -8.02 -3.03 51.03
CA GLU A 13 -9.32 -2.34 51.05
C GLU A 13 -9.28 -1.00 50.30
N LEU A 14 -8.14 -0.33 50.30
CA LEU A 14 -7.95 0.95 49.61
C LEU A 14 -7.68 0.80 48.11
N PHE A 15 -7.13 -0.31 47.63
CA PHE A 15 -6.76 -0.52 46.24
C PHE A 15 -7.90 -0.32 45.23
N PRO A 16 -9.15 -0.76 45.44
CA PRO A 16 -10.24 -0.51 44.49
C PRO A 16 -10.53 0.98 44.29
N LYS A 17 -10.41 1.79 45.37
CA LYS A 17 -10.56 3.24 45.29
C LYS A 17 -9.39 3.87 44.56
N MET A 18 -8.17 3.49 44.90
CA MET A 18 -6.95 3.97 44.27
C MET A 18 -6.92 3.63 42.75
N ASP A 19 -7.41 2.47 42.34
CA ASP A 19 -7.50 2.08 40.94
C ASP A 19 -8.46 2.96 40.13
N LYS A 20 -9.53 3.45 40.74
CA LYS A 20 -10.44 4.43 40.14
C LYS A 20 -9.77 5.79 40.00
N GLU A 21 -9.03 6.23 41.02
CA GLU A 21 -8.31 7.52 41.00
C GLU A 21 -7.20 7.54 39.97
N LEU A 22 -6.46 6.43 39.75
CA LEU A 22 -5.43 6.31 38.71
C LEU A 22 -5.95 6.52 37.29
N LYS A 23 -7.25 6.48 37.04
CA LYS A 23 -7.86 6.80 35.75
C LYS A 23 -7.97 8.30 35.50
N ARG A 24 -7.78 9.14 36.50
CA ARG A 24 -7.81 10.60 36.41
C ARG A 24 -6.47 11.11 35.86
N LYS A 25 -6.53 12.10 35.00
CA LYS A 25 -5.33 12.72 34.41
C LYS A 25 -4.47 13.34 35.51
N GLY A 26 -3.17 12.99 35.51
CA GLY A 26 -2.20 13.52 36.48
C GLY A 26 -2.08 12.74 37.79
N VAL A 27 -2.97 11.78 38.08
CA VAL A 27 -2.86 10.93 39.28
C VAL A 27 -1.85 9.82 39.03
N THR A 28 -0.84 9.72 39.89
CA THR A 28 0.23 8.72 39.82
C THR A 28 0.17 7.77 41.04
N ARG A 29 0.78 6.60 40.92
CA ARG A 29 0.91 5.68 42.08
C ARG A 29 1.69 6.30 43.22
N GLN A 30 2.67 7.15 42.92
CA GLN A 30 3.46 7.85 43.90
C GLN A 30 2.59 8.81 44.70
N LEU A 31 1.76 9.62 44.05
CA LEU A 31 0.83 10.54 44.71
C LEU A 31 -0.11 9.78 45.64
N LEU A 32 -0.70 8.67 45.17
CA LEU A 32 -1.62 7.85 46.01
C LEU A 32 -0.91 7.17 47.16
N TRP A 33 0.36 6.82 47.03
CA TRP A 33 1.19 6.31 48.07
C TRP A 33 1.50 7.42 49.12
N GLU A 34 1.81 8.64 48.71
CA GLU A 34 2.03 9.80 49.59
C GLU A 34 0.75 10.11 50.39
N GLU A 35 -0.40 10.14 49.75
CA GLU A 35 -1.69 10.30 50.43
C GLU A 35 -2.00 9.16 51.44
N TYR A 36 -1.61 7.93 51.08
CA TYR A 36 -1.74 6.77 51.95
C TYR A 36 -0.86 6.89 53.18
N ILE A 37 0.42 7.27 53.05
CA ILE A 37 1.36 7.40 54.16
C ILE A 37 0.99 8.54 55.09
N ILE A 38 0.43 9.64 54.61
CA ILE A 38 -0.08 10.74 55.44
C ILE A 38 -1.19 10.22 56.39
N LYS A 39 -2.05 9.31 55.91
CA LYS A 39 -3.16 8.73 56.72
C LYS A 39 -2.73 7.53 57.56
N HIS A 40 -1.68 6.86 57.16
CA HIS A 40 -1.14 5.64 57.76
C HIS A 40 0.40 5.76 57.87
N PRO A 41 0.92 6.51 58.87
CA PRO A 41 2.36 6.74 59.06
C PRO A 41 3.20 5.45 59.16
N ASP A 42 2.59 4.40 59.74
CA ASP A 42 3.16 3.05 59.86
C ASP A 42 2.95 2.18 58.61
N GLY A 43 2.47 2.77 57.50
CA GLY A 43 2.15 2.08 56.28
C GLY A 43 3.37 1.52 55.56
N LEU A 44 3.12 0.81 54.48
CA LEU A 44 4.18 0.16 53.67
C LEU A 44 4.98 1.18 52.88
N LYS A 45 6.29 0.92 52.72
CA LYS A 45 7.16 1.70 51.83
C LYS A 45 6.71 1.56 50.37
N ILE A 46 7.04 2.54 49.54
CA ILE A 46 6.58 2.65 48.17
C ILE A 46 6.88 1.40 47.30
N SER A 47 8.01 0.73 47.52
CA SER A 47 8.34 -0.49 46.80
C SER A 47 7.39 -1.64 47.12
N GLN A 48 7.07 -1.82 48.39
CA GLN A 48 6.12 -2.82 48.85
C GLN A 48 4.68 -2.47 48.45
N PHE A 49 4.29 -1.22 48.54
CA PHE A 49 3.00 -0.71 48.07
C PHE A 49 2.82 -1.05 46.57
N ASN A 50 3.80 -0.72 45.72
CA ASN A 50 3.76 -1.02 44.31
C ASN A 50 3.74 -2.53 43.99
N HIS A 51 4.45 -3.33 44.77
CA HIS A 51 4.44 -4.79 44.67
C HIS A 51 3.06 -5.36 44.93
N TYR A 52 2.46 -5.04 46.10
CA TYR A 52 1.14 -5.54 46.45
C TYR A 52 0.02 -4.98 45.59
N TYR A 53 0.12 -3.71 45.15
CA TYR A 53 -0.84 -3.16 44.19
C TYR A 53 -0.79 -3.93 42.85
N SER A 54 0.41 -4.27 42.37
CA SER A 54 0.56 -5.04 41.15
C SER A 54 0.01 -6.46 41.26
N GLN A 55 0.23 -7.14 42.42
CA GLN A 55 -0.37 -8.44 42.71
C GLN A 55 -1.89 -8.38 42.74
N TRP A 56 -2.45 -7.44 43.51
CA TRP A 56 -3.89 -7.22 43.57
C TRP A 56 -4.49 -6.92 42.22
N LYS A 57 -3.86 -6.05 41.44
CA LYS A 57 -4.30 -5.70 40.08
C LYS A 57 -4.34 -6.90 39.15
N ALA A 58 -3.35 -7.78 39.22
CA ALA A 58 -3.29 -9.00 38.43
C ALA A 58 -4.42 -9.98 38.78
N GLN A 59 -4.84 -10.02 40.07
CA GLN A 59 -5.94 -10.88 40.51
C GLN A 59 -7.32 -10.32 40.12
N VAL A 60 -7.53 -9.00 40.28
CA VAL A 60 -8.82 -8.34 39.99
C VAL A 60 -9.06 -8.14 38.48
N ASN A 61 -8.01 -7.97 37.71
CA ASN A 61 -8.08 -7.81 36.27
C ASN A 61 -7.19 -8.86 35.56
N PRO A 62 -7.57 -10.14 35.57
CA PRO A 62 -6.82 -11.14 34.85
C PRO A 62 -6.79 -10.78 33.35
N THR A 63 -5.60 -10.71 32.77
CA THR A 63 -5.43 -10.51 31.33
C THR A 63 -5.62 -11.85 30.64
N MET A 64 -6.66 -11.95 29.80
CA MET A 64 -6.83 -13.11 28.95
C MET A 64 -5.68 -13.16 27.93
N ARG A 65 -4.95 -14.26 27.90
CA ARG A 65 -3.96 -14.50 26.84
C ARG A 65 -4.70 -14.68 25.53
N MET A 66 -4.46 -13.79 24.57
CA MET A 66 -4.96 -13.95 23.22
C MET A 66 -4.06 -14.93 22.48
N GLU A 67 -4.60 -16.05 22.06
CA GLU A 67 -3.91 -16.97 21.17
C GLU A 67 -4.16 -16.55 19.72
N HIS A 68 -3.11 -16.43 18.96
CA HIS A 68 -3.18 -16.13 17.54
C HIS A 68 -2.96 -17.43 16.76
N LYS A 69 -3.92 -17.75 15.91
CA LYS A 69 -3.83 -18.92 15.03
C LYS A 69 -2.79 -18.63 13.93
N ALA A 70 -2.00 -19.65 13.59
CA ALA A 70 -1.00 -19.55 12.54
C ALA A 70 -1.67 -19.28 11.17
N GLY A 71 -1.07 -18.37 10.38
CA GLY A 71 -1.57 -17.97 9.07
C GLY A 71 -2.87 -17.16 9.07
N ASP A 72 -3.43 -16.86 10.27
CA ASP A 72 -4.73 -16.17 10.35
C ASP A 72 -4.58 -14.66 10.11
N LYS A 73 -3.68 -13.98 10.83
CA LYS A 73 -3.60 -12.51 10.82
C LYS A 73 -2.21 -11.97 10.70
N MET A 74 -2.08 -10.94 9.84
CA MET A 74 -0.97 -10.00 9.81
C MET A 74 -1.46 -8.66 10.34
N PHE A 75 -0.84 -8.14 11.38
CA PHE A 75 -1.12 -6.82 11.94
C PHE A 75 -0.17 -5.80 11.34
N VAL A 76 -0.68 -4.64 10.94
CA VAL A 76 0.10 -3.58 10.31
C VAL A 76 -0.17 -2.23 10.94
N ASP A 77 0.90 -1.43 11.07
CA ASP A 77 0.84 -0.07 11.63
C ASP A 77 2.04 0.76 11.16
N PHE A 78 1.99 2.07 11.39
CA PHE A 78 3.15 2.95 11.28
C PHE A 78 3.71 3.28 12.65
N ALA A 79 5.03 3.31 12.75
CA ALA A 79 5.69 3.81 13.94
C ALA A 79 5.44 5.31 14.10
N GLY A 80 5.17 5.76 15.34
CA GLY A 80 4.91 7.18 15.61
C GLY A 80 6.14 8.06 15.43
N GLU A 81 7.35 7.52 15.68
CA GLU A 81 8.62 8.22 15.46
C GLU A 81 9.15 7.93 14.05
N LYS A 82 9.59 8.99 13.38
CA LYS A 82 10.14 8.94 12.02
C LYS A 82 11.64 8.72 12.03
N LEU A 83 12.17 8.16 10.97
CA LEU A 83 13.60 8.15 10.67
C LEU A 83 13.94 9.28 9.70
N ASN A 84 15.23 9.57 9.57
CA ASN A 84 15.73 10.66 8.74
C ASN A 84 16.67 10.13 7.66
N ILE A 85 16.55 10.71 6.46
CA ILE A 85 17.56 10.62 5.40
C ILE A 85 18.07 12.00 5.08
N VAL A 86 19.34 12.12 4.69
CA VAL A 86 20.01 13.39 4.41
C VAL A 86 20.31 13.46 2.91
N ASP A 87 19.87 14.51 2.26
CA ASP A 87 20.22 14.76 0.87
C ASP A 87 21.72 15.11 0.75
N GLN A 88 22.46 14.34 -0.05
CA GLN A 88 23.92 14.50 -0.19
C GLN A 88 24.34 15.85 -0.78
N GLN A 89 23.50 16.45 -1.64
CA GLN A 89 23.85 17.68 -2.35
C GLN A 89 23.47 18.92 -1.54
N THR A 90 22.31 18.89 -0.90
CA THR A 90 21.75 20.05 -0.19
C THR A 90 21.96 20.01 1.31
N GLY A 91 22.24 18.84 1.89
CA GLY A 91 22.27 18.62 3.34
C GLY A 91 20.87 18.64 3.99
N GLU A 92 19.81 18.73 3.21
CA GLU A 92 18.44 18.75 3.72
C GLU A 92 18.08 17.42 4.40
N VAL A 93 17.52 17.51 5.61
CA VAL A 93 17.03 16.34 6.34
C VAL A 93 15.57 16.08 5.98
N LYS A 94 15.31 14.93 5.37
CA LYS A 94 13.96 14.47 5.03
C LYS A 94 13.51 13.39 6.00
N GLN A 95 12.35 13.60 6.62
CA GLN A 95 11.73 12.62 7.50
C GLN A 95 11.01 11.55 6.66
N VAL A 96 11.17 10.29 7.05
CA VAL A 96 10.50 9.14 6.44
C VAL A 96 9.67 8.40 7.47
N GLU A 97 8.57 7.82 7.03
CA GLU A 97 7.69 7.02 7.86
C GLU A 97 8.23 5.58 7.96
N VAL A 98 7.91 4.89 9.06
CA VAL A 98 8.35 3.50 9.25
C VAL A 98 7.14 2.60 9.39
N PHE A 99 6.95 1.75 8.41
CA PHE A 99 5.91 0.72 8.38
C PHE A 99 6.36 -0.52 9.15
N VAL A 100 5.44 -1.11 9.92
CA VAL A 100 5.67 -2.31 10.72
C VAL A 100 4.56 -3.31 10.43
N ALA A 101 4.92 -4.54 10.08
CA ALA A 101 4.00 -5.67 9.97
C ALA A 101 4.46 -6.82 10.84
N ILE A 102 3.52 -7.53 11.47
CA ILE A 102 3.81 -8.67 12.35
C ILE A 102 2.78 -9.77 12.15
N LEU A 103 3.25 -11.01 12.01
CA LEU A 103 2.38 -12.18 11.99
C LEU A 103 1.91 -12.55 13.40
N GLY A 104 0.70 -13.11 13.48
CA GLY A 104 0.05 -13.36 14.77
C GLY A 104 0.73 -14.44 15.62
N ALA A 105 1.01 -15.59 15.06
CA ALA A 105 1.47 -16.75 15.82
C ALA A 105 2.98 -16.75 16.09
N SER A 106 3.79 -16.58 15.05
CA SER A 106 5.27 -16.57 15.17
C SER A 106 5.81 -15.25 15.72
N GLN A 107 5.04 -14.18 15.60
CA GLN A 107 5.49 -12.81 15.81
C GLN A 107 6.64 -12.40 14.88
N LEU A 108 6.80 -13.08 13.74
CA LEU A 108 7.78 -12.69 12.74
C LEU A 108 7.43 -11.27 12.28
N THR A 109 8.40 -10.38 12.35
CA THR A 109 8.21 -8.94 12.17
C THR A 109 8.87 -8.50 10.86
N TYR A 110 8.21 -7.64 10.12
CA TYR A 110 8.72 -6.91 8.98
C TYR A 110 8.70 -5.42 9.27
N VAL A 111 9.75 -4.70 8.86
CA VAL A 111 9.86 -3.25 9.04
C VAL A 111 10.49 -2.65 7.79
N GLU A 112 9.91 -1.56 7.32
CA GLU A 112 10.37 -0.83 6.14
C GLU A 112 10.16 0.68 6.31
N ALA A 113 11.12 1.49 5.88
CA ALA A 113 10.96 2.92 5.75
C ALA A 113 10.32 3.26 4.40
N VAL A 114 9.34 4.15 4.41
CA VAL A 114 8.63 4.65 3.22
C VAL A 114 8.55 6.18 3.25
N MET A 115 8.33 6.81 2.10
CA MET A 115 8.34 8.27 2.02
C MET A 115 7.16 8.93 2.72
N SER A 116 6.01 8.26 2.77
CA SER A 116 4.78 8.81 3.34
C SER A 116 3.82 7.73 3.85
N GLN A 117 2.78 8.16 4.58
CA GLN A 117 1.65 7.28 4.94
C GLN A 117 0.53 7.30 3.88
N GLN A 118 0.81 7.77 2.67
CA GLN A 118 -0.17 7.74 1.59
C GLN A 118 -0.50 6.31 1.17
N LYS A 119 -1.66 6.13 0.54
CA LYS A 119 -2.15 4.81 0.17
C LYS A 119 -1.18 4.02 -0.74
N GLU A 120 -0.46 4.73 -1.61
CA GLU A 120 0.52 4.14 -2.51
C GLU A 120 1.68 3.48 -1.75
N ASP A 121 2.24 4.21 -0.77
CA ASP A 121 3.35 3.74 0.06
C ASP A 121 2.88 2.66 1.04
N PHE A 122 1.69 2.82 1.62
CA PHE A 122 1.09 1.84 2.51
C PHE A 122 0.82 0.49 1.82
N ILE A 123 0.22 0.52 0.64
CA ILE A 123 -0.07 -0.70 -0.14
C ILE A 123 1.23 -1.35 -0.60
N GLY A 124 2.20 -0.57 -1.08
CA GLY A 124 3.52 -1.09 -1.45
C GLY A 124 4.25 -1.76 -0.28
N ALA A 125 4.19 -1.18 0.92
CA ALA A 125 4.77 -1.76 2.13
C ALA A 125 4.02 -3.04 2.58
N CYS A 126 2.69 -3.09 2.45
CA CYS A 126 1.93 -4.32 2.67
C CYS A 126 2.35 -5.43 1.70
N GLU A 127 2.50 -5.11 0.41
CA GLU A 127 2.96 -6.05 -0.61
C GLU A 127 4.38 -6.58 -0.30
N ALA A 128 5.31 -5.68 0.03
CA ALA A 128 6.67 -6.04 0.42
C ALA A 128 6.70 -6.95 1.66
N ALA A 129 5.80 -6.71 2.63
CA ALA A 129 5.64 -7.58 3.80
C ALA A 129 5.15 -8.98 3.42
N LEU A 130 4.14 -9.10 2.53
CA LEU A 130 3.68 -10.41 2.04
C LEU A 130 4.79 -11.19 1.34
N HIS A 131 5.59 -10.52 0.50
CA HIS A 131 6.76 -11.12 -0.15
C HIS A 131 7.85 -11.51 0.85
N PHE A 132 8.09 -10.72 1.89
CA PHE A 132 9.03 -11.06 2.97
C PHE A 132 8.60 -12.32 3.74
N PHE A 133 7.31 -12.46 4.02
CA PHE A 133 6.76 -13.65 4.66
C PHE A 133 6.66 -14.85 3.70
N GLY A 134 6.74 -14.62 2.40
CA GLY A 134 6.65 -15.66 1.38
C GLY A 134 5.25 -16.29 1.26
N GLY A 135 4.21 -15.57 1.67
CA GLY A 135 2.82 -16.01 1.60
C GLY A 135 1.83 -14.99 2.14
N VAL A 136 0.56 -15.31 2.01
CA VAL A 136 -0.56 -14.42 2.33
C VAL A 136 -1.34 -14.95 3.53
N PRO A 137 -1.51 -14.16 4.61
CA PRO A 137 -2.37 -14.52 5.75
C PRO A 137 -3.84 -14.41 5.36
N ALA A 138 -4.72 -15.09 6.09
CA ALA A 138 -6.16 -15.03 5.86
C ALA A 138 -6.73 -13.60 6.03
N ALA A 139 -6.12 -12.80 6.92
CA ALA A 139 -6.54 -11.43 7.13
C ALA A 139 -5.37 -10.46 7.38
N ILE A 140 -5.52 -9.21 6.90
CA ILE A 140 -4.67 -8.08 7.25
C ILE A 140 -5.43 -7.19 8.20
N VAL A 141 -4.81 -6.85 9.33
CA VAL A 141 -5.41 -6.05 10.41
C VAL A 141 -4.70 -4.69 10.48
N PRO A 142 -5.16 -3.68 9.71
CA PRO A 142 -4.63 -2.34 9.82
C PRO A 142 -5.14 -1.65 11.08
N ASP A 143 -4.37 -0.68 11.59
CA ASP A 143 -4.94 0.32 12.48
C ASP A 143 -5.94 1.23 11.71
N ASN A 144 -6.61 2.15 12.41
CA ASN A 144 -7.53 3.13 11.83
C ASN A 144 -6.80 4.19 10.96
N LEU A 145 -5.86 3.75 10.13
CA LEU A 145 -5.12 4.58 9.17
C LEU A 145 -6.06 5.04 8.05
N LYS A 146 -6.03 6.32 7.71
CA LYS A 146 -6.85 6.87 6.60
C LYS A 146 -6.54 6.21 5.25
N SER A 147 -5.35 5.70 5.06
CA SER A 147 -4.95 4.94 3.86
C SER A 147 -5.63 3.58 3.75
N ALA A 148 -6.02 2.98 4.87
CA ALA A 148 -6.73 1.70 4.91
C ALA A 148 -8.25 1.89 5.16
N VAL A 149 -8.63 2.81 6.06
CA VAL A 149 -9.99 3.01 6.56
C VAL A 149 -10.41 4.46 6.36
N LEU A 150 -11.38 4.71 5.48
CA LEU A 150 -11.91 6.05 5.23
C LEU A 150 -12.75 6.59 6.38
N LYS A 151 -13.55 5.71 7.01
CA LYS A 151 -14.39 6.06 8.15
C LYS A 151 -14.40 4.89 9.15
N SER A 152 -13.88 5.13 10.34
CA SER A 152 -13.95 4.15 11.42
C SER A 152 -15.36 4.11 11.99
N SER A 153 -15.94 2.92 12.07
CA SER A 153 -17.23 2.64 12.71
C SER A 153 -17.08 1.44 13.63
N LYS A 154 -17.92 1.40 14.67
CA LYS A 154 -17.92 0.25 15.60
C LYS A 154 -18.45 -1.03 14.93
N TYR A 155 -19.32 -0.89 13.94
CA TYR A 155 -20.04 -1.99 13.30
C TYR A 155 -19.62 -2.20 11.85
N GLU A 156 -19.55 -1.12 11.04
CA GLU A 156 -19.21 -1.17 9.61
C GLU A 156 -18.21 -0.07 9.25
N PRO A 157 -16.89 -0.34 9.30
CA PRO A 157 -15.88 0.60 8.84
C PRO A 157 -15.92 0.72 7.31
N THR A 158 -15.81 1.94 6.78
CA THR A 158 -15.67 2.16 5.34
C THR A 158 -14.21 2.02 4.97
N LEU A 159 -13.89 0.99 4.19
CA LEU A 159 -12.54 0.72 3.71
C LEU A 159 -12.18 1.57 2.49
N ASN A 160 -10.89 1.77 2.28
CA ASN A 160 -10.40 2.37 1.05
C ASN A 160 -10.55 1.37 -0.11
N GLU A 161 -11.26 1.73 -1.17
CA GLU A 161 -11.54 0.85 -2.32
C GLU A 161 -10.27 0.26 -2.94
N THR A 162 -9.19 1.04 -3.00
CA THR A 162 -7.90 0.56 -3.53
C THR A 162 -7.28 -0.51 -2.64
N PHE A 163 -7.47 -0.42 -1.32
CA PHE A 163 -6.97 -1.43 -0.39
C PHE A 163 -7.84 -2.69 -0.40
N VAL A 164 -9.14 -2.55 -0.68
CA VAL A 164 -10.03 -3.70 -0.92
C VAL A 164 -9.60 -4.44 -2.20
N ASP A 165 -9.36 -3.71 -3.30
CA ASP A 165 -8.85 -4.28 -4.55
C ASP A 165 -7.51 -5.01 -4.37
N PHE A 166 -6.60 -4.46 -3.55
CA PHE A 166 -5.37 -5.13 -3.13
C PHE A 166 -5.66 -6.45 -2.37
N ALA A 167 -6.58 -6.42 -1.42
CA ALA A 167 -6.93 -7.59 -0.63
C ALA A 167 -7.57 -8.69 -1.50
N ASP A 168 -8.43 -8.31 -2.43
CA ASP A 168 -9.05 -9.23 -3.40
C ASP A 168 -8.01 -9.88 -4.31
N HIS A 169 -7.03 -9.10 -4.79
CA HIS A 169 -5.92 -9.63 -5.61
C HIS A 169 -5.11 -10.70 -4.87
N TYR A 170 -4.83 -10.49 -3.57
CA TYR A 170 -4.10 -11.45 -2.74
C TYR A 170 -5.01 -12.50 -2.07
N SER A 171 -6.31 -12.49 -2.32
CA SER A 171 -7.30 -13.39 -1.70
C SER A 171 -7.24 -13.35 -0.15
N THR A 172 -7.05 -12.16 0.41
CA THR A 172 -7.02 -11.90 1.86
C THR A 172 -8.16 -10.98 2.28
N THR A 173 -8.47 -10.93 3.57
CA THR A 173 -9.54 -10.09 4.09
C THR A 173 -8.96 -8.92 4.89
N ILE A 174 -9.51 -7.72 4.75
CA ILE A 174 -9.17 -6.59 5.61
C ILE A 174 -10.06 -6.61 6.84
N LEU A 175 -9.46 -6.72 8.02
CA LEU A 175 -10.13 -6.68 9.32
C LEU A 175 -9.62 -5.48 10.13
N PRO A 176 -10.20 -4.27 9.97
CA PRO A 176 -9.77 -3.12 10.75
C PRO A 176 -9.89 -3.38 12.24
N ALA A 177 -8.88 -2.96 13.00
CA ALA A 177 -8.91 -3.07 14.46
C ALA A 177 -10.13 -2.33 15.01
N ARG A 178 -10.84 -2.96 15.93
CA ARG A 178 -12.05 -2.39 16.52
C ARG A 178 -11.75 -1.10 17.28
N ALA A 179 -12.52 -0.06 17.01
CA ALA A 179 -12.40 1.20 17.73
C ALA A 179 -12.58 0.97 19.25
N TYR A 180 -11.76 1.65 20.04
CA TYR A 180 -11.77 1.58 21.53
C TYR A 180 -11.45 0.21 22.14
N ARG A 181 -10.79 -0.71 21.41
CA ARG A 181 -10.29 -1.98 21.96
C ARG A 181 -8.77 -2.11 21.82
N PRO A 182 -7.97 -1.51 22.71
CA PRO A 182 -6.50 -1.53 22.63
C PRO A 182 -5.91 -2.95 22.61
N ARG A 183 -6.61 -3.93 23.20
CA ARG A 183 -6.14 -5.32 23.25
C ARG A 183 -6.01 -5.97 21.87
N ASP A 184 -6.84 -5.55 20.90
CA ASP A 184 -6.80 -6.08 19.53
C ASP A 184 -5.50 -5.67 18.81
N LYS A 185 -4.83 -4.61 19.28
CA LYS A 185 -3.60 -4.03 18.71
C LYS A 185 -2.33 -4.32 19.53
N ALA A 186 -2.47 -4.92 20.71
CA ALA A 186 -1.35 -5.09 21.65
C ALA A 186 -0.11 -5.72 21.00
N LEU A 187 -0.30 -6.57 19.99
CA LEU A 187 0.77 -7.25 19.28
C LEU A 187 1.55 -6.30 18.38
N VAL A 188 0.87 -5.51 17.53
CA VAL A 188 1.54 -4.54 16.65
C VAL A 188 2.12 -3.36 17.43
N GLU A 189 1.43 -2.85 18.45
CA GLU A 189 1.97 -1.82 19.35
C GLU A 189 3.26 -2.30 20.04
N SER A 190 3.30 -3.58 20.46
CA SER A 190 4.51 -4.18 20.99
C SER A 190 5.61 -4.29 19.93
N ALA A 191 5.28 -4.65 18.68
CA ALA A 191 6.23 -4.73 17.59
C ALA A 191 6.81 -3.33 17.26
N VAL A 192 5.98 -2.30 17.19
CA VAL A 192 6.43 -0.90 17.02
C VAL A 192 7.38 -0.49 18.13
N ARG A 193 7.03 -0.72 19.39
CA ARG A 193 7.90 -0.40 20.54
C ARG A 193 9.23 -1.17 20.50
N ILE A 194 9.20 -2.43 20.06
CA ILE A 194 10.40 -3.24 19.91
C ILE A 194 11.27 -2.70 18.75
N SER A 195 10.66 -2.21 17.67
CA SER A 195 11.38 -1.58 16.56
C SER A 195 12.22 -0.39 17.04
N TYR A 196 11.70 0.46 17.93
CA TYR A 196 12.46 1.56 18.54
C TYR A 196 13.71 1.05 19.27
N SER A 197 13.59 0.02 20.10
CA SER A 197 14.72 -0.49 20.89
C SER A 197 15.68 -1.38 20.11
N ARG A 198 15.29 -1.95 18.97
CA ARG A 198 16.10 -2.93 18.22
C ARG A 198 16.61 -2.43 16.89
N ILE A 199 15.87 -1.53 16.26
CA ILE A 199 16.22 -0.98 14.93
C ILE A 199 16.71 0.46 15.09
N TYR A 200 15.90 1.37 15.63
CA TYR A 200 16.27 2.78 15.75
C TYR A 200 17.55 3.01 16.55
N THR A 201 17.73 2.31 17.69
CA THR A 201 18.95 2.43 18.49
C THR A 201 20.22 1.99 17.74
N LYS A 202 20.13 1.05 16.81
CA LYS A 202 21.26 0.63 15.96
C LYS A 202 21.58 1.63 14.85
N LEU A 203 20.59 2.44 14.47
CA LEU A 203 20.70 3.41 13.38
C LEU A 203 20.99 4.84 13.87
N ARG A 204 20.90 5.12 15.18
CA ARG A 204 20.94 6.47 15.78
C ARG A 204 22.15 7.30 15.39
N ASP A 205 23.33 6.67 15.22
CA ASP A 205 24.60 7.32 14.95
C ASP A 205 24.98 7.25 13.46
N ARG A 206 24.09 6.75 12.59
CA ARG A 206 24.35 6.60 11.16
C ARG A 206 23.77 7.78 10.39
N ILE A 207 24.58 8.38 9.52
CA ILE A 207 24.10 9.30 8.49
C ILE A 207 23.74 8.47 7.27
N ILE A 208 22.49 8.54 6.83
CA ILE A 208 21.95 7.74 5.74
C ILE A 208 21.40 8.68 4.67
N PHE A 209 21.79 8.48 3.44
CA PHE A 209 21.52 9.41 2.35
C PHE A 209 20.34 9.00 1.46
N THR A 210 20.06 7.71 1.35
CA THR A 210 18.99 7.20 0.50
C THR A 210 18.00 6.34 1.28
N LEU A 211 16.75 6.27 0.79
CA LEU A 211 15.74 5.38 1.36
C LEU A 211 16.15 3.90 1.24
N GLU A 212 16.87 3.56 0.17
CA GLU A 212 17.34 2.21 -0.11
C GLU A 212 18.43 1.77 0.89
N ASP A 213 19.40 2.65 1.17
CA ASP A 213 20.43 2.41 2.21
C ASP A 213 19.80 2.26 3.59
N LEU A 214 18.79 3.09 3.89
CA LEU A 214 18.03 3.00 5.14
C LEU A 214 17.33 1.65 5.26
N ASN A 215 16.64 1.22 4.23
CA ASN A 215 15.93 -0.07 4.22
C ASN A 215 16.90 -1.25 4.28
N THR A 216 18.06 -1.16 3.70
CA THR A 216 19.13 -2.16 3.82
C THR A 216 19.63 -2.27 5.28
N ALA A 217 19.84 -1.13 5.93
CA ALA A 217 20.25 -1.10 7.34
C ALA A 217 19.15 -1.61 8.29
N ILE A 218 17.88 -1.26 8.02
CA ILE A 218 16.71 -1.77 8.75
C ILE A 218 16.64 -3.30 8.59
N LYS A 219 16.78 -3.83 7.38
CA LYS A 219 16.73 -5.27 7.09
C LYS A 219 17.75 -6.03 7.89
N SER A 220 19.01 -5.56 7.95
CA SER A 220 20.06 -6.19 8.76
C SER A 220 19.72 -6.21 10.26
N ALA A 221 19.23 -5.07 10.79
CA ALA A 221 18.83 -5.01 12.19
C ALA A 221 17.61 -5.89 12.52
N LEU A 222 16.70 -6.03 11.54
CA LEU A 222 15.50 -6.85 11.63
C LEU A 222 15.82 -8.35 11.62
N GLU A 223 16.80 -8.79 10.85
CA GLU A 223 17.28 -10.18 10.86
C GLU A 223 17.78 -10.60 12.25
N ASP A 224 18.61 -9.77 12.88
CA ASP A 224 19.05 -9.99 14.25
C ASP A 224 17.88 -10.09 15.23
N HIS A 225 16.87 -9.23 15.06
CA HIS A 225 15.67 -9.23 15.90
C HIS A 225 14.86 -10.52 15.74
N ASN A 226 14.63 -10.95 14.49
CA ASN A 226 13.81 -12.10 14.18
C ASN A 226 14.51 -13.44 14.55
N ASN A 227 15.83 -13.48 14.49
CA ASN A 227 16.63 -14.67 14.87
C ASN A 227 16.91 -14.76 16.37
N ARG A 228 16.65 -13.71 17.13
CA ARG A 228 16.88 -13.70 18.58
C ARG A 228 15.87 -14.58 19.30
N LEU A 229 16.36 -15.39 20.25
CA LEU A 229 15.50 -16.19 21.13
C LEU A 229 14.49 -15.32 21.87
N LEU A 230 13.26 -15.77 21.96
CA LEU A 230 12.20 -15.15 22.75
C LEU A 230 12.49 -15.34 24.25
N LYS A 231 12.20 -14.32 25.04
CA LYS A 231 12.43 -14.36 26.50
C LYS A 231 11.70 -15.56 27.14
N GLY A 232 12.48 -16.45 27.79
CA GLY A 232 11.95 -17.65 28.43
C GLY A 232 11.52 -18.75 27.45
N ARG A 233 12.01 -18.71 26.21
CA ARG A 233 11.79 -19.74 25.18
C ARG A 233 13.11 -20.18 24.58
N ASN A 234 13.11 -21.37 24.02
CA ASN A 234 14.27 -21.95 23.32
C ASN A 234 14.21 -21.78 21.78
N TYR A 235 13.28 -20.97 21.29
CA TYR A 235 13.10 -20.68 19.87
C TYR A 235 13.03 -19.18 19.60
N SER A 236 13.33 -18.81 18.35
CA SER A 236 13.23 -17.46 17.83
C SER A 236 11.90 -17.26 17.07
N ARG A 237 11.61 -16.00 16.66
CA ARG A 237 10.47 -15.69 15.78
C ARG A 237 10.63 -16.41 14.43
N ARG A 238 11.86 -16.43 13.90
CA ARG A 238 12.18 -17.10 12.64
C ARG A 238 11.92 -18.59 12.73
N THR A 239 12.44 -19.25 13.78
CA THR A 239 12.23 -20.69 13.99
C THR A 239 10.74 -21.01 14.12
N GLN A 240 10.01 -20.26 14.95
CA GLN A 240 8.57 -20.44 15.12
C GLN A 240 7.80 -20.24 13.79
N PHE A 241 8.22 -19.29 12.97
CA PHE A 241 7.63 -19.06 11.67
C PHE A 241 7.85 -20.27 10.74
N GLU A 242 9.08 -20.72 10.59
CA GLU A 242 9.42 -21.83 9.68
C GLU A 242 8.73 -23.14 10.08
N GLU A 243 8.66 -23.43 11.39
CA GLU A 243 8.09 -24.67 11.90
C GLU A 243 6.56 -24.69 11.95
N VAL A 244 5.91 -23.54 12.24
CA VAL A 244 4.48 -23.50 12.57
C VAL A 244 3.68 -22.68 11.59
N GLU A 245 4.13 -21.51 11.16
CA GLU A 245 3.26 -20.54 10.49
C GLU A 245 3.42 -20.52 8.96
N ARG A 246 4.63 -20.77 8.44
CA ARG A 246 4.93 -20.74 7.01
C ARG A 246 3.99 -21.58 6.17
N HIS A 247 3.71 -22.81 6.62
CA HIS A 247 2.89 -23.79 5.89
C HIS A 247 1.39 -23.45 5.87
N THR A 248 0.96 -22.51 6.70
CA THR A 248 -0.44 -22.11 6.83
C THR A 248 -0.77 -20.85 6.03
N LEU A 249 0.25 -20.16 5.50
CA LEU A 249 0.06 -19.03 4.62
C LEU A 249 -0.38 -19.51 3.23
N GLN A 250 -1.26 -18.75 2.59
CA GLN A 250 -1.64 -18.98 1.20
C GLN A 250 -0.48 -18.61 0.26
N PRO A 251 -0.36 -19.26 -0.92
CA PRO A 251 0.68 -18.92 -1.89
C PRO A 251 0.48 -17.51 -2.43
N LEU A 252 1.59 -16.83 -2.71
CA LEU A 252 1.57 -15.55 -3.42
C LEU A 252 1.05 -15.73 -4.85
N PRO A 253 0.25 -14.80 -5.38
CA PRO A 253 -0.11 -14.78 -6.80
C PRO A 253 1.13 -14.68 -7.69
N LEU A 254 1.05 -15.23 -8.90
CA LEU A 254 2.14 -15.19 -9.89
C LEU A 254 2.51 -13.77 -10.33
N LEU A 255 1.51 -12.88 -10.39
CA LEU A 255 1.69 -11.49 -10.77
C LEU A 255 1.60 -10.61 -9.51
N PRO A 256 2.52 -9.66 -9.34
CA PRO A 256 2.44 -8.68 -8.26
C PRO A 256 1.22 -7.78 -8.45
N TYR A 257 0.74 -7.20 -7.36
CA TYR A 257 -0.36 -6.24 -7.42
C TYR A 257 0.09 -4.96 -8.13
N GLU A 258 -0.69 -4.51 -9.09
CA GLU A 258 -0.44 -3.25 -9.76
C GLU A 258 -1.44 -2.19 -9.32
N LEU A 259 -0.97 -1.24 -8.52
CA LEU A 259 -1.79 -0.14 -8.02
C LEU A 259 -2.32 0.70 -9.19
N LYS A 260 -3.64 0.68 -9.41
CA LYS A 260 -4.32 1.46 -10.45
C LYS A 260 -5.03 2.67 -9.85
N LYS A 261 -4.77 3.83 -10.44
CA LYS A 261 -5.54 5.06 -10.17
C LYS A 261 -6.72 5.12 -11.14
N GLN A 262 -7.86 5.63 -10.66
CA GLN A 262 -9.04 5.78 -11.49
C GLN A 262 -9.42 7.24 -11.68
N LEU A 263 -9.92 7.55 -12.85
CA LEU A 263 -10.53 8.83 -13.18
C LEU A 263 -11.59 8.66 -14.28
N TYR A 264 -12.41 9.67 -14.48
CA TYR A 264 -13.40 9.70 -15.54
C TYR A 264 -13.06 10.78 -16.55
N ALA A 265 -13.23 10.48 -17.83
CA ALA A 265 -13.08 11.45 -18.90
C ALA A 265 -14.17 11.26 -19.97
N THR A 266 -14.43 12.30 -20.75
CA THR A 266 -15.28 12.20 -21.93
C THR A 266 -14.42 11.99 -23.17
N VAL A 267 -14.76 11.02 -24.00
CA VAL A 267 -14.06 10.76 -25.27
C VAL A 267 -14.26 11.94 -26.20
N MET A 268 -13.15 12.55 -26.63
CA MET A 268 -13.13 13.70 -27.51
C MET A 268 -13.59 13.36 -28.93
N LYS A 269 -13.93 14.38 -29.73
CA LYS A 269 -14.36 14.22 -31.13
C LYS A 269 -13.34 13.54 -32.02
N ASN A 270 -12.05 13.60 -31.68
CA ASN A 270 -10.97 12.91 -32.38
C ASN A 270 -10.79 11.45 -31.96
N GLY A 271 -11.68 10.89 -31.13
CA GLY A 271 -11.62 9.50 -30.65
C GLY A 271 -10.57 9.24 -29.58
N HIS A 272 -10.13 10.27 -28.83
CA HIS A 272 -9.13 10.12 -27.78
C HIS A 272 -9.65 10.60 -26.43
N ILE A 273 -9.03 10.11 -25.38
CA ILE A 273 -9.13 10.67 -24.01
C ILE A 273 -7.77 11.27 -23.63
N CYS A 274 -7.80 12.30 -22.77
CA CYS A 274 -6.59 12.85 -22.18
C CYS A 274 -6.38 12.28 -20.78
N LEU A 275 -5.23 11.67 -20.53
CA LEU A 275 -4.76 11.33 -19.20
C LEU A 275 -4.08 12.56 -18.60
N GLY A 276 -4.79 13.29 -17.75
CA GLY A 276 -4.33 14.57 -17.19
C GLY A 276 -3.01 14.50 -16.44
N ALA A 277 -2.71 13.34 -15.79
CA ALA A 277 -1.45 13.13 -15.08
C ALA A 277 -0.22 13.24 -16.00
N ASP A 278 -0.34 12.78 -17.25
CA ASP A 278 0.76 12.76 -18.21
C ASP A 278 0.57 13.79 -19.34
N LYS A 279 -0.61 14.46 -19.39
CA LYS A 279 -1.04 15.29 -20.51
C LYS A 279 -0.94 14.57 -21.85
N HIS A 280 -1.11 13.24 -21.86
CA HIS A 280 -1.01 12.38 -23.03
C HIS A 280 -2.39 11.90 -23.48
N TYR A 281 -2.54 11.66 -24.80
CA TYR A 281 -3.82 11.29 -25.40
C TYR A 281 -3.81 9.84 -25.86
N TYR A 282 -4.84 9.07 -25.46
CA TYR A 282 -5.02 7.66 -25.81
C TYR A 282 -6.27 7.45 -26.63
N SER A 283 -6.19 6.68 -27.71
CA SER A 283 -7.33 6.41 -28.56
C SER A 283 -8.33 5.45 -27.91
N VAL A 284 -9.57 5.65 -28.27
CA VAL A 284 -10.71 4.80 -27.89
C VAL A 284 -11.50 4.48 -29.15
N PRO A 285 -12.13 3.30 -29.30
CA PRO A 285 -12.93 2.98 -30.46
C PRO A 285 -13.94 4.09 -30.78
N TYR A 286 -14.00 4.54 -32.02
CA TYR A 286 -14.75 5.71 -32.48
C TYR A 286 -16.24 5.72 -32.05
N LYS A 287 -16.85 4.55 -31.89
CA LYS A 287 -18.24 4.39 -31.41
C LYS A 287 -18.51 4.96 -30.01
N PHE A 288 -17.47 5.25 -29.24
CA PHE A 288 -17.58 5.82 -27.91
C PHE A 288 -17.32 7.34 -27.86
N ILE A 289 -17.14 7.99 -29.00
CA ILE A 289 -17.01 9.46 -29.06
C ILE A 289 -18.18 10.12 -28.32
N GLY A 290 -17.86 11.10 -27.46
CA GLY A 290 -18.84 11.83 -26.63
C GLY A 290 -19.35 11.07 -25.40
N LYS A 291 -18.97 9.79 -25.22
CA LYS A 291 -19.34 9.01 -24.01
C LYS A 291 -18.37 9.30 -22.86
N LYS A 292 -18.91 9.29 -21.63
CA LYS A 292 -18.12 9.34 -20.41
C LYS A 292 -17.58 7.93 -20.11
N VAL A 293 -16.26 7.79 -20.01
CA VAL A 293 -15.55 6.53 -19.78
C VAL A 293 -14.78 6.57 -18.45
N LYS A 294 -14.59 5.42 -17.82
CA LYS A 294 -13.73 5.24 -16.65
C LYS A 294 -12.34 4.88 -17.17
N ILE A 295 -11.32 5.58 -16.70
CA ILE A 295 -9.92 5.30 -16.99
C ILE A 295 -9.30 4.72 -15.73
N MET A 296 -8.68 3.56 -15.84
CA MET A 296 -7.83 2.97 -14.82
C MET A 296 -6.39 2.96 -15.34
N TYR A 297 -5.48 3.57 -14.61
CA TYR A 297 -4.09 3.64 -15.05
C TYR A 297 -3.11 3.30 -13.91
N SER A 298 -2.07 2.58 -14.27
CA SER A 298 -0.97 2.20 -13.41
C SER A 298 0.32 2.93 -13.80
N ARG A 299 1.47 2.46 -13.37
CA ARG A 299 2.77 2.94 -13.89
C ARG A 299 3.01 2.52 -15.35
N LYS A 300 2.45 1.39 -15.78
CA LYS A 300 2.77 0.76 -17.08
C LYS A 300 1.61 0.80 -18.06
N THR A 301 0.37 0.80 -17.59
CA THR A 301 -0.83 0.59 -18.42
C THR A 301 -1.87 1.69 -18.21
N VAL A 302 -2.66 1.92 -19.26
CA VAL A 302 -3.86 2.76 -19.24
C VAL A 302 -5.00 1.93 -19.84
N GLU A 303 -5.97 1.59 -19.02
CA GLU A 303 -7.15 0.83 -19.41
C GLU A 303 -8.38 1.72 -19.36
N ILE A 304 -9.21 1.63 -20.38
CA ILE A 304 -10.39 2.48 -20.54
C ILE A 304 -11.62 1.58 -20.56
N PHE A 305 -12.58 1.90 -19.69
CA PHE A 305 -13.80 1.12 -19.49
C PHE A 305 -15.04 1.94 -19.81
N TYR A 306 -16.01 1.26 -20.45
CA TYR A 306 -17.37 1.76 -20.62
C TYR A 306 -18.34 0.68 -20.15
N GLN A 307 -19.25 1.03 -19.22
CA GLN A 307 -20.22 0.08 -18.64
C GLN A 307 -19.57 -1.24 -18.18
N TYR A 308 -18.49 -1.14 -17.40
CA TYR A 308 -17.71 -2.27 -16.86
C TYR A 308 -16.94 -3.11 -17.90
N GLN A 309 -17.05 -2.82 -19.20
CA GLN A 309 -16.27 -3.50 -20.24
C GLN A 309 -15.00 -2.69 -20.55
N CYS A 310 -13.86 -3.38 -20.59
CA CYS A 310 -12.60 -2.78 -21.09
C CYS A 310 -12.75 -2.58 -22.60
N ILE A 311 -12.71 -1.32 -23.05
CA ILE A 311 -12.90 -0.94 -24.46
C ILE A 311 -11.59 -0.56 -25.15
N ALA A 312 -10.54 -0.26 -24.37
CA ALA A 312 -9.20 0.03 -24.87
C ALA A 312 -8.17 -0.23 -23.76
N SER A 313 -6.99 -0.72 -24.14
CA SER A 313 -5.84 -0.88 -23.26
C SER A 313 -4.59 -0.40 -24.00
N HIS A 314 -3.81 0.46 -23.32
CA HIS A 314 -2.59 1.04 -23.90
C HIS A 314 -1.42 0.92 -22.93
N LYS A 315 -0.20 0.82 -23.45
CA LYS A 315 1.00 1.06 -22.67
C LYS A 315 1.04 2.54 -22.27
N ARG A 316 1.24 2.82 -20.98
CA ARG A 316 1.36 4.20 -20.51
C ARG A 316 2.63 4.86 -21.04
N ILE A 317 2.48 6.07 -21.57
CA ILE A 317 3.56 6.88 -22.10
C ILE A 317 3.49 8.26 -21.42
N GLN A 318 4.58 8.66 -20.77
CA GLN A 318 4.70 9.93 -20.06
C GLN A 318 5.31 11.01 -20.99
N SER A 319 4.68 11.22 -22.14
CA SER A 319 5.11 12.22 -23.13
C SER A 319 3.99 13.23 -23.33
N PRO A 320 4.11 14.44 -22.76
CA PRO A 320 3.04 15.44 -22.82
C PRO A 320 2.68 15.83 -24.26
N TYR A 321 1.37 16.08 -24.48
CA TYR A 321 0.78 16.55 -25.73
C TYR A 321 0.93 15.62 -26.93
N ASN A 322 1.39 14.37 -26.73
CA ASN A 322 1.48 13.37 -27.77
C ASN A 322 0.28 12.42 -27.75
N TYR A 323 0.10 11.70 -28.85
CA TYR A 323 -1.01 10.79 -29.10
C TYR A 323 -0.52 9.35 -29.23
N THR A 324 -1.18 8.43 -28.57
CA THR A 324 -1.07 6.98 -28.80
C THR A 324 -2.36 6.50 -29.44
N THR A 325 -2.29 6.18 -30.71
CA THR A 325 -3.46 5.79 -31.51
C THR A 325 -3.35 4.34 -31.95
N ASP A 326 -4.33 3.53 -31.55
CA ASP A 326 -4.54 2.21 -32.12
C ASP A 326 -5.35 2.35 -33.41
N LYS A 327 -4.85 1.73 -34.50
CA LYS A 327 -5.51 1.77 -35.81
C LYS A 327 -6.91 1.14 -35.79
N GLU A 328 -7.12 0.15 -34.91
CA GLU A 328 -8.41 -0.52 -34.76
C GLU A 328 -9.48 0.40 -34.15
N HIS A 329 -9.10 1.45 -33.48
CA HIS A 329 -10.01 2.42 -32.88
C HIS A 329 -10.56 3.45 -33.90
N LEU A 330 -9.94 3.56 -35.08
CA LEU A 330 -10.34 4.54 -36.10
C LEU A 330 -11.57 4.08 -36.86
N ALA A 331 -12.42 5.03 -37.27
CA ALA A 331 -13.52 4.79 -38.21
C ALA A 331 -12.95 4.29 -39.55
N SER A 332 -13.71 3.47 -40.28
CA SER A 332 -13.26 2.87 -41.57
C SER A 332 -12.77 3.91 -42.57
N THR A 333 -13.41 5.06 -42.67
CA THR A 333 -13.00 6.20 -43.49
C THR A 333 -11.64 6.79 -43.07
N HIS A 334 -11.39 6.87 -41.76
CA HIS A 334 -10.13 7.38 -41.22
C HIS A 334 -9.01 6.35 -41.31
N LYS A 335 -9.31 5.04 -41.15
CA LYS A 335 -8.36 3.95 -41.42
C LYS A 335 -7.84 4.03 -42.83
N PHE A 336 -8.73 4.20 -43.80
CA PHE A 336 -8.37 4.32 -45.20
C PHE A 336 -7.44 5.53 -45.46
N VAL A 337 -7.72 6.69 -44.85
CA VAL A 337 -6.88 7.92 -45.05
C VAL A 337 -5.56 7.82 -44.29
N ALA A 338 -5.51 7.20 -43.09
CA ALA A 338 -4.29 7.04 -42.29
C ALA A 338 -3.26 6.11 -42.95
N GLU A 339 -3.71 5.28 -43.90
CA GLU A 339 -2.84 4.38 -44.66
C GLU A 339 -2.37 4.98 -46.01
N TRP A 340 -2.68 6.24 -46.27
CA TRP A 340 -2.23 6.87 -47.50
C TRP A 340 -0.75 7.21 -47.42
N THR A 341 0.06 6.39 -48.06
CA THR A 341 1.50 6.63 -48.28
C THR A 341 1.79 6.58 -49.80
N PRO A 342 2.81 7.29 -50.26
CA PRO A 342 3.23 7.20 -51.65
C PRO A 342 3.42 5.77 -52.14
N GLU A 343 4.07 4.92 -51.36
CA GLU A 343 4.34 3.51 -51.67
C GLU A 343 3.03 2.71 -51.85
N ARG A 344 2.04 2.96 -51.03
CA ARG A 344 0.72 2.30 -51.13
C ARG A 344 0.04 2.63 -52.45
N PHE A 345 0.08 3.90 -52.86
CA PHE A 345 -0.48 4.31 -54.16
C PHE A 345 0.25 3.69 -55.33
N LEU A 346 1.59 3.59 -55.25
CA LEU A 346 2.40 2.95 -56.29
C LEU A 346 2.13 1.43 -56.36
N ASN A 347 2.03 0.76 -55.24
CA ASN A 347 1.70 -0.68 -55.16
C ASN A 347 0.28 -0.96 -55.68
N TRP A 348 -0.71 -0.10 -55.34
CA TRP A 348 -2.05 -0.20 -55.88
C TRP A 348 -2.06 0.03 -57.40
N ALA A 349 -1.35 1.02 -57.90
CA ALA A 349 -1.22 1.31 -59.32
C ALA A 349 -0.55 0.14 -60.09
N GLU A 350 0.50 -0.47 -59.50
CA GLU A 350 1.20 -1.63 -60.08
C GLU A 350 0.28 -2.86 -60.20
N GLY A 351 -0.62 -3.06 -59.24
CA GLY A 351 -1.64 -4.12 -59.28
C GLY A 351 -2.70 -3.91 -60.37
N ILE A 352 -2.80 -2.72 -60.98
CA ILE A 352 -3.69 -2.44 -62.12
C ILE A 352 -2.89 -2.57 -63.46
N HIS A 353 -1.87 -1.73 -63.67
CA HIS A 353 -1.00 -1.78 -64.83
C HIS A 353 0.28 -0.99 -64.60
N LYS A 354 1.41 -1.37 -65.28
CA LYS A 354 2.69 -0.67 -65.16
C LYS A 354 2.62 0.82 -65.53
N ASP A 355 1.89 1.16 -66.59
CA ASP A 355 1.75 2.55 -67.04
C ASP A 355 0.95 3.39 -66.01
N VAL A 356 -0.02 2.81 -65.32
CA VAL A 356 -0.74 3.47 -64.24
C VAL A 356 0.20 3.79 -63.07
N LYS A 357 1.14 2.88 -62.75
CA LYS A 357 2.16 3.13 -61.71
C LYS A 357 3.06 4.32 -62.08
N VAL A 358 3.54 4.36 -63.34
CA VAL A 358 4.36 5.48 -63.85
C VAL A 358 3.59 6.80 -63.75
N TYR A 359 2.33 6.79 -64.16
CA TYR A 359 1.47 7.99 -64.07
C TYR A 359 1.25 8.47 -62.63
N ILE A 360 0.92 7.57 -61.72
CA ILE A 360 0.76 7.90 -60.30
C ILE A 360 2.09 8.39 -59.65
N PHE A 361 3.24 7.77 -60.04
CA PHE A 361 4.55 8.24 -59.62
C PHE A 361 4.79 9.70 -60.00
N HIS A 362 4.53 10.09 -61.24
CA HIS A 362 4.66 11.49 -61.71
C HIS A 362 3.72 12.47 -60.99
N ILE A 363 2.51 12.04 -60.60
CA ILE A 363 1.58 12.89 -59.86
C ILE A 363 2.10 13.12 -58.42
N LEU A 364 2.67 12.10 -57.80
CA LEU A 364 3.21 12.20 -56.43
C LEU A 364 4.52 13.01 -56.40
N ASP A 365 5.38 12.84 -57.41
CA ASP A 365 6.67 13.51 -57.51
C ASP A 365 6.53 15.02 -57.89
N LYS A 366 5.48 15.40 -58.57
CA LYS A 366 5.24 16.76 -59.03
C LYS A 366 4.94 17.77 -57.91
N LYS A 367 4.63 17.30 -56.69
CA LYS A 367 4.26 18.15 -55.55
C LYS A 367 5.32 18.08 -54.45
N GLN A 368 5.63 19.26 -53.88
CA GLN A 368 6.55 19.39 -52.76
C GLN A 368 6.10 18.58 -51.53
N HIS A 369 4.78 18.39 -51.42
CA HIS A 369 4.15 17.52 -50.41
C HIS A 369 3.24 16.51 -51.11
N PRO A 370 3.62 15.22 -51.17
CA PRO A 370 2.86 14.16 -51.89
C PRO A 370 1.40 14.04 -51.43
N GLU A 371 1.12 14.37 -50.16
CA GLU A 371 -0.21 14.32 -49.57
C GLU A 371 -1.25 15.19 -50.30
N GLN A 372 -0.82 16.28 -50.94
CA GLN A 372 -1.68 17.13 -51.75
C GLN A 372 -2.27 16.41 -52.98
N SER A 373 -1.63 15.34 -53.42
CA SER A 373 -2.00 14.55 -54.59
C SER A 373 -2.82 13.30 -54.23
N TYR A 374 -2.91 12.89 -52.97
CA TYR A 374 -3.52 11.63 -52.56
C TYR A 374 -4.97 11.48 -53.02
N LYS A 375 -5.79 12.54 -52.90
CA LYS A 375 -7.19 12.50 -53.38
C LYS A 375 -7.28 12.30 -54.86
N SER A 376 -6.38 12.91 -55.63
CA SER A 376 -6.30 12.75 -57.10
C SER A 376 -5.87 11.35 -57.46
N CYS A 377 -4.88 10.78 -56.75
CA CYS A 377 -4.42 9.41 -56.95
C CYS A 377 -5.55 8.39 -56.70
N VAL A 378 -6.34 8.56 -55.62
CA VAL A 378 -7.52 7.71 -55.33
C VAL A 378 -8.56 7.79 -56.45
N GLY A 379 -8.85 8.99 -56.95
CA GLY A 379 -9.81 9.18 -58.04
C GLY A 379 -9.34 8.45 -59.31
N ILE A 380 -8.07 8.63 -59.71
CA ILE A 380 -7.49 8.01 -60.91
C ILE A 380 -7.44 6.48 -60.79
N LEU A 381 -6.96 5.94 -59.64
CA LEU A 381 -6.88 4.52 -59.42
C LEU A 381 -8.26 3.84 -59.36
N SER A 382 -9.27 4.55 -58.84
CA SER A 382 -10.64 4.05 -58.84
C SER A 382 -11.25 4.01 -60.22
N LEU A 383 -10.89 4.96 -61.12
CA LEU A 383 -11.30 4.95 -62.52
C LEU A 383 -10.55 3.90 -63.34
N ALA A 384 -9.25 3.74 -63.15
CA ALA A 384 -8.39 2.78 -63.83
C ALA A 384 -8.74 1.32 -63.48
N LYS A 385 -9.43 1.04 -62.40
CA LYS A 385 -9.89 -0.29 -61.96
C LYS A 385 -11.22 -0.69 -62.63
N LYS A 386 -11.98 0.25 -63.15
CA LYS A 386 -13.22 -0.02 -63.89
C LYS A 386 -12.93 -0.41 -65.33
#